data_f541b1d5527a2700155c43b44d2d1510
#
_entry.id   f541b1d5527a2700155c43b44d2d1510
#
_cell.length_a   1.000
_cell.length_b   1.000
_cell.length_c   1.000
_cell.angle_alpha   90.00
_cell.angle_beta   90.00
_cell.angle_gamma   90.00
#
_symmetry.space_group_name_H-M   'P 1'
#
loop_
_entity.id
_entity.type
_entity.pdbx_description
1 polymer ?
#
loop_
_entity_poly.entity_id
_entity_poly.type
_entity_poly.pdbx_seq_one_letter_code
_entity_poly.pdbx_strand_id
1 'polypeptide(L)'
;MLLAAIVAGCCNCRSRQRKQQQPLVGTEWQLIQMGGTTIQPVEEQYTLQLLDKEQQVAAMGACNRITATYTLGDKQALHIDAPASTRMLCPDAETEAKFFEVLAKTTIYDLDGKMLLLFEKKTLLAVFQVRPASEK
;
A
#
# COMPACT_ATOMS: atom_id res chain seq x y z
N MET A 1 -39.38 -22.11 -17.44
CA MET A 1 -38.36 -23.03 -17.68
C MET A 1 -37.03 -22.48 -17.98
N LEU A 2 -36.84 -21.27 -18.33
CA LEU A 2 -35.58 -20.73 -18.74
C LEU A 2 -34.99 -19.72 -17.81
N LEU A 3 -35.40 -19.75 -16.56
CA LEU A 3 -35.01 -18.70 -15.64
C LEU A 3 -33.69 -18.93 -14.96
N ALA A 4 -33.16 -20.12 -15.05
CA ALA A 4 -31.96 -20.43 -14.29
C ALA A 4 -30.71 -19.76 -14.84
N ALA A 5 -30.73 -19.36 -16.08
CA ALA A 5 -29.51 -18.83 -16.70
C ALA A 5 -29.13 -17.44 -16.23
N ILE A 6 -30.06 -16.72 -15.64
CA ILE A 6 -29.79 -15.33 -15.29
C ILE A 6 -28.91 -15.20 -14.08
N VAL A 7 -28.99 -16.14 -13.16
CA VAL A 7 -28.26 -16.02 -11.91
C VAL A 7 -26.76 -16.16 -12.09
N ALA A 8 -26.33 -16.91 -13.07
CA ALA A 8 -24.91 -17.17 -13.26
C ALA A 8 -24.12 -15.92 -13.62
N GLY A 9 -24.75 -14.96 -14.25
CA GLY A 9 -24.04 -13.76 -14.66
C GLY A 9 -23.53 -12.90 -13.53
N CYS A 10 -24.30 -12.83 -12.44
CA CYS A 10 -23.89 -12.00 -11.32
C CYS A 10 -22.66 -12.54 -10.62
N CYS A 11 -22.57 -13.86 -10.50
CA CYS A 11 -21.42 -14.46 -9.85
C CYS A 11 -20.14 -14.20 -10.63
N ASN A 12 -20.23 -14.21 -11.95
CA ASN A 12 -19.05 -13.98 -12.76
C ASN A 12 -18.52 -12.56 -12.60
N CYS A 13 -19.41 -11.59 -12.42
CA CYS A 13 -18.97 -10.22 -12.23
C CYS A 13 -18.15 -10.07 -10.95
N ARG A 14 -18.60 -10.68 -9.89
CA ARG A 14 -17.85 -10.61 -8.62
C ARG A 14 -16.49 -11.26 -8.74
N SER A 15 -16.43 -12.38 -9.43
CA SER A 15 -15.17 -13.06 -9.62
C SER A 15 -14.17 -12.21 -10.37
N ARG A 16 -14.63 -11.49 -11.38
CA ARG A 16 -13.75 -10.64 -12.12
C ARG A 16 -13.21 -9.51 -11.27
N GLN A 17 -14.05 -8.92 -10.44
CA GLN A 17 -13.60 -7.83 -9.58
C GLN A 17 -12.53 -8.30 -8.62
N ARG A 18 -12.69 -9.49 -8.07
CA ARG A 18 -11.67 -10.03 -7.17
C ARG A 18 -10.36 -10.26 -7.86
N LYS A 19 -10.40 -10.75 -9.09
CA LYS A 19 -9.19 -11.04 -9.83
C LYS A 19 -8.43 -9.79 -10.18
N GLN A 20 -9.12 -8.65 -10.31
CA GLN A 20 -8.46 -7.41 -10.65
C GLN A 20 -7.84 -6.73 -9.45
N GLN A 21 -8.24 -7.13 -8.25
CA GLN A 21 -7.70 -6.53 -7.05
C GLN A 21 -6.34 -7.12 -6.74
N GLN A 22 -5.38 -6.25 -6.44
CA GLN A 22 -4.04 -6.68 -6.12
C GLN A 22 -3.95 -7.14 -4.67
N PRO A 23 -3.16 -8.16 -4.38
CA PRO A 23 -2.97 -8.55 -2.99
C PRO A 23 -2.18 -7.50 -2.23
N LEU A 24 -2.46 -7.39 -0.95
CA LEU A 24 -1.71 -6.47 -0.12
C LEU A 24 -0.25 -6.89 0.02
N VAL A 25 -0.03 -8.17 0.30
CA VAL A 25 1.31 -8.70 0.55
C VAL A 25 1.93 -9.10 -0.77
N GLY A 26 3.17 -8.70 -0.96
CA GLY A 26 3.93 -9.05 -2.16
C GLY A 26 3.87 -8.04 -3.27
N THR A 27 2.85 -7.20 -3.28
CA THR A 27 2.72 -6.18 -4.31
C THR A 27 3.60 -5.00 -3.97
N GLU A 28 4.26 -4.46 -4.98
CA GLU A 28 5.03 -3.23 -4.79
C GLU A 28 4.13 -2.03 -4.99
N TRP A 29 4.03 -1.19 -3.99
CA TRP A 29 3.13 -0.05 -3.98
C TRP A 29 3.92 1.23 -4.15
N GLN A 30 3.35 2.17 -4.88
CA GLN A 30 3.94 3.48 -5.13
C GLN A 30 3.05 4.57 -4.56
N LEU A 31 3.61 5.43 -3.75
CA LEU A 31 2.86 6.52 -3.14
C LEU A 31 2.40 7.51 -4.21
N ILE A 32 1.12 7.88 -4.17
CA ILE A 32 0.60 8.89 -5.09
C ILE A 32 -0.09 10.04 -4.37
N GLN A 33 -0.39 9.86 -3.09
CA GLN A 33 -1.02 10.95 -2.32
C GLN A 33 -0.69 10.77 -0.86
N MET A 34 -0.39 11.85 -0.17
CA MET A 34 -0.08 11.81 1.25
C MET A 34 -0.57 13.08 1.89
N GLY A 35 -1.43 12.92 2.93
CA GLY A 35 -1.96 14.07 3.63
C GLY A 35 -2.71 15.05 2.76
N GLY A 36 -3.42 14.53 1.74
CA GLY A 36 -4.17 15.39 0.85
C GLY A 36 -3.36 16.01 -0.26
N THR A 37 -2.05 15.77 -0.29
CA THR A 37 -1.17 16.32 -1.31
C THR A 37 -0.80 15.24 -2.31
N THR A 38 -0.91 15.57 -3.60
CA THR A 38 -0.52 14.64 -4.64
C THR A 38 0.99 14.52 -4.71
N ILE A 39 1.48 13.30 -4.75
CA ILE A 39 2.91 13.03 -4.86
C ILE A 39 3.17 12.51 -6.26
N GLN A 40 4.08 13.14 -6.98
CA GLN A 40 4.44 12.69 -8.33
C GLN A 40 5.25 11.43 -8.22
N PRO A 41 4.83 10.34 -8.87
CA PRO A 41 5.59 9.10 -8.79
C PRO A 41 6.97 9.28 -9.40
N VAL A 42 7.98 8.90 -8.64
CA VAL A 42 9.36 8.88 -9.12
C VAL A 42 9.87 7.48 -8.93
N GLU A 43 10.56 6.98 -9.93
CA GLU A 43 11.04 5.61 -9.89
C GLU A 43 11.88 5.39 -8.65
N GLU A 44 11.56 4.34 -7.92
CA GLU A 44 12.27 3.92 -6.72
C GLU A 44 12.17 4.87 -5.53
N GLN A 45 11.26 5.84 -5.58
CA GLN A 45 11.00 6.69 -4.43
C GLN A 45 9.61 6.45 -3.91
N TYR A 46 9.47 6.53 -2.59
CA TYR A 46 8.19 6.41 -1.89
C TYR A 46 7.45 5.14 -2.28
N THR A 47 8.15 4.03 -2.14
CA THR A 47 7.59 2.71 -2.41
C THR A 47 7.38 1.96 -1.11
N LEU A 48 6.50 0.95 -1.16
CA LEU A 48 6.15 0.15 0.00
C LEU A 48 5.87 -1.26 -0.46
N GLN A 49 6.41 -2.23 0.24
CA GLN A 49 6.12 -3.63 -0.04
C GLN A 49 6.06 -4.39 1.26
N LEU A 50 4.98 -5.13 1.46
CA LEU A 50 4.86 -6.04 2.58
C LEU A 50 5.28 -7.42 2.10
N LEU A 51 6.23 -8.00 2.79
CA LEU A 51 6.77 -9.30 2.40
C LEU A 51 6.21 -10.38 3.31
N ASP A 52 5.88 -11.52 2.72
CA ASP A 52 5.33 -12.62 3.48
C ASP A 52 6.39 -13.21 4.41
N LYS A 53 7.62 -13.25 3.97
CA LYS A 53 8.69 -13.85 4.76
C LYS A 53 8.95 -13.00 6.00
N GLU A 54 8.77 -13.62 7.16
CA GLU A 54 9.01 -12.98 8.45
C GLU A 54 8.23 -11.68 8.62
N GLN A 55 7.19 -11.50 7.81
CA GLN A 55 6.32 -10.33 7.90
C GLN A 55 7.08 -9.03 7.92
N GLN A 56 7.99 -8.91 6.98
CA GLN A 56 8.82 -7.72 6.88
C GLN A 56 8.21 -6.68 5.98
N VAL A 57 8.55 -5.43 6.24
CA VAL A 57 8.18 -4.30 5.41
C VAL A 57 9.45 -3.75 4.79
N ALA A 58 9.42 -3.57 3.48
CA ALA A 58 10.48 -2.90 2.75
C ALA A 58 9.91 -1.66 2.11
N ALA A 59 10.47 -0.52 2.42
CA ALA A 59 9.98 0.74 1.87
C ALA A 59 11.17 1.62 1.53
N MET A 60 10.91 2.59 0.69
CA MET A 60 11.93 3.54 0.26
C MET A 60 11.32 4.93 0.37
N GLY A 61 12.00 5.83 1.05
CA GLY A 61 11.60 7.22 1.06
C GLY A 61 12.20 7.96 -0.12
N ALA A 62 12.59 9.20 0.10
CA ALA A 62 13.22 9.96 -0.97
C ALA A 62 14.58 9.37 -1.32
N CYS A 63 15.39 9.04 -0.32
CA CYS A 63 16.65 8.39 -0.56
C CYS A 63 17.01 7.39 0.54
N ASN A 64 16.24 7.32 1.60
CA ASN A 64 16.54 6.40 2.71
C ASN A 64 15.67 5.16 2.61
N ARG A 65 16.29 4.02 2.94
CA ARG A 65 15.58 2.75 2.98
C ARG A 65 14.94 2.58 4.34
N ILE A 66 13.69 2.14 4.33
CA ILE A 66 12.93 1.93 5.56
C ILE A 66 12.64 0.44 5.69
N THR A 67 12.89 -0.10 6.86
CA THR A 67 12.57 -1.49 7.17
C THR A 67 11.72 -1.54 8.42
N ALA A 68 10.85 -2.55 8.49
CA ALA A 68 9.96 -2.72 9.62
C ALA A 68 9.40 -4.13 9.57
N THR A 69 8.55 -4.44 10.53
CA THR A 69 7.71 -5.62 10.47
C THR A 69 6.26 -5.16 10.49
N TYR A 70 5.34 -6.05 10.14
CA TYR A 70 3.93 -5.69 10.15
C TYR A 70 3.12 -6.79 10.79
N THR A 71 1.93 -6.41 11.25
CA THR A 71 0.97 -7.33 11.83
C THR A 71 -0.38 -7.05 11.19
N LEU A 72 -1.06 -8.10 10.75
CA LEU A 72 -2.41 -8.00 10.22
C LEU A 72 -3.38 -8.55 11.23
N GLY A 73 -4.54 -7.91 11.33
CA GLY A 73 -5.58 -8.35 12.25
C GLY A 73 -6.93 -8.33 11.58
N ASP A 74 -7.97 -8.47 12.39
CA ASP A 74 -9.34 -8.47 11.89
C ASP A 74 -9.73 -7.11 11.35
N LYS A 75 -10.68 -7.12 10.43
CA LYS A 75 -11.25 -5.89 9.88
C LYS A 75 -10.20 -5.02 9.24
N GLN A 76 -9.28 -5.65 8.53
CA GLN A 76 -8.26 -4.95 7.78
C GLN A 76 -7.30 -4.16 8.65
N ALA A 77 -7.10 -4.60 9.87
CA ALA A 77 -6.10 -3.96 10.73
C ALA A 77 -4.72 -4.22 10.17
N LEU A 78 -3.90 -3.19 10.20
CA LEU A 78 -2.52 -3.28 9.75
C LEU A 78 -1.68 -2.37 10.64
N HIS A 79 -0.69 -2.95 11.28
CA HIS A 79 0.25 -2.19 12.07
C HIS A 79 1.64 -2.40 11.52
N ILE A 80 2.37 -1.32 11.38
CA ILE A 80 3.76 -1.37 10.93
C ILE A 80 4.61 -1.05 12.14
N ASP A 81 5.37 -2.04 12.57
CA ASP A 81 6.04 -2.00 13.86
C ASP A 81 7.52 -1.69 13.72
N ALA A 82 8.01 -0.89 14.64
CA ALA A 82 9.43 -0.61 14.79
C ALA A 82 10.09 -0.19 13.48
N PRO A 83 9.54 0.80 12.77
CA PRO A 83 10.21 1.22 11.53
C PRO A 83 11.57 1.84 11.83
N ALA A 84 12.51 1.55 10.97
CA ALA A 84 13.86 2.08 11.06
C ALA A 84 14.30 2.50 9.67
N SER A 85 15.13 3.51 9.59
CA SER A 85 15.57 3.98 8.28
C SER A 85 17.06 4.29 8.31
N THR A 86 17.67 4.24 7.13
CA THR A 86 19.00 4.78 6.98
C THR A 86 18.95 6.28 7.18
N ARG A 87 20.09 6.90 7.33
CA ARG A 87 20.13 8.30 7.71
C ARG A 87 20.97 9.13 6.76
N MET A 88 20.69 9.00 5.48
CA MET A 88 21.34 9.83 4.50
C MET A 88 20.61 11.16 4.39
N LEU A 89 21.34 12.19 4.05
CA LEU A 89 20.73 13.49 3.83
C LEU A 89 20.12 13.52 2.44
N CYS A 90 18.85 13.82 2.39
CA CYS A 90 18.12 13.87 1.12
C CYS A 90 17.58 15.27 0.91
N PRO A 91 17.51 15.73 -0.33
CA PRO A 91 16.92 17.03 -0.59
C PRO A 91 15.48 17.14 -0.09
N ASP A 92 14.77 16.03 -0.07
CA ASP A 92 13.35 16.03 0.28
C ASP A 92 13.13 15.44 1.67
N ALA A 93 13.95 15.84 2.63
CA ALA A 93 13.94 15.22 3.95
C ALA A 93 12.61 15.41 4.66
N GLU A 94 11.94 16.54 4.43
CA GLU A 94 10.69 16.82 5.12
C GLU A 94 9.58 15.88 4.65
N THR A 95 9.49 15.66 3.35
CA THR A 95 8.49 14.75 2.81
C THR A 95 8.79 13.32 3.24
N GLU A 96 10.07 12.96 3.25
CA GLU A 96 10.44 11.63 3.68
C GLU A 96 10.08 11.39 5.15
N ALA A 97 10.25 12.40 5.99
CA ALA A 97 9.89 12.26 7.39
C ALA A 97 8.39 12.05 7.55
N LYS A 98 7.59 12.73 6.74
CA LYS A 98 6.15 12.53 6.78
C LYS A 98 5.77 11.12 6.31
N PHE A 99 6.46 10.63 5.31
CA PHE A 99 6.21 9.29 4.82
C PHE A 99 6.51 8.26 5.91
N PHE A 100 7.64 8.42 6.57
CA PHE A 100 8.00 7.54 7.67
C PHE A 100 6.92 7.58 8.76
N GLU A 101 6.43 8.77 9.06
CA GLU A 101 5.40 8.92 10.08
C GLU A 101 4.09 8.26 9.67
N VAL A 102 3.72 8.35 8.38
CA VAL A 102 2.53 7.69 7.87
C VAL A 102 2.61 6.19 8.13
N LEU A 103 3.75 5.59 7.82
CA LEU A 103 3.91 4.17 8.03
C LEU A 103 3.75 3.81 9.50
N ALA A 104 4.34 4.62 10.38
CA ALA A 104 4.29 4.35 11.81
C ALA A 104 2.89 4.50 12.39
N LYS A 105 2.08 5.38 11.80
CA LYS A 105 0.74 5.68 12.34
C LYS A 105 -0.36 4.81 11.76
N THR A 106 -0.08 4.02 10.75
CA THR A 106 -1.11 3.22 10.10
C THR A 106 -1.72 2.22 11.06
N THR A 107 -3.05 2.16 11.08
CA THR A 107 -3.77 1.16 11.86
C THR A 107 -4.71 0.30 11.02
N ILE A 108 -5.13 0.79 9.85
CA ILE A 108 -6.09 0.10 8.99
C ILE A 108 -5.68 0.34 7.55
N TYR A 109 -5.96 -0.64 6.69
CA TYR A 109 -5.74 -0.46 5.26
C TYR A 109 -7.02 -0.81 4.52
N ASP A 110 -7.10 -0.37 3.27
CA ASP A 110 -8.16 -0.74 2.36
C ASP A 110 -7.57 -0.93 0.99
N LEU A 111 -8.12 -1.88 0.26
CA LEU A 111 -7.71 -2.15 -1.11
C LEU A 111 -8.86 -1.79 -2.04
N ASP A 112 -8.57 -0.98 -3.04
CA ASP A 112 -9.57 -0.55 -3.99
C ASP A 112 -9.00 -0.77 -5.39
N GLY A 113 -9.25 -1.96 -5.95
CA GLY A 113 -8.69 -2.31 -7.23
C GLY A 113 -7.18 -2.35 -7.17
N LYS A 114 -6.55 -1.42 -7.85
CA LYS A 114 -5.09 -1.35 -7.87
C LYS A 114 -4.54 -0.29 -6.93
N MET A 115 -5.36 0.11 -5.98
CA MET A 115 -4.93 1.12 -5.03
C MET A 115 -4.93 0.58 -3.63
N LEU A 116 -4.01 1.08 -2.82
CA LEU A 116 -3.90 0.77 -1.41
C LEU A 116 -4.07 2.07 -0.64
N LEU A 117 -4.98 2.05 0.32
CA LEU A 117 -5.22 3.20 1.18
C LEU A 117 -4.80 2.86 2.59
N LEU A 118 -4.05 3.74 3.22
CA LEU A 118 -3.63 3.58 4.60
C LEU A 118 -4.32 4.60 5.47
N PHE A 119 -4.83 4.14 6.61
CA PHE A 119 -5.58 4.99 7.53
C PHE A 119 -5.01 4.89 8.93
N GLU A 120 -5.16 5.98 9.67
CA GLU A 120 -5.06 5.93 11.12
C GLU A 120 -6.48 6.07 11.64
N LYS A 121 -7.06 4.96 12.10
CA LYS A 121 -8.46 4.90 12.50
C LYS A 121 -9.35 5.30 11.33
N LYS A 122 -9.91 6.49 11.34
CA LYS A 122 -10.79 6.93 10.25
C LYS A 122 -10.14 7.97 9.35
N THR A 123 -8.92 8.37 9.64
CA THR A 123 -8.25 9.40 8.89
C THR A 123 -7.39 8.78 7.79
N LEU A 124 -7.63 9.18 6.56
CA LEU A 124 -6.84 8.71 5.44
C LEU A 124 -5.46 9.35 5.50
N LEU A 125 -4.43 8.54 5.56
CA LEU A 125 -3.06 9.03 5.64
C LEU A 125 -2.40 9.08 4.27
N ALA A 126 -2.60 8.06 3.46
CA ALA A 126 -1.88 7.98 2.19
C ALA A 126 -2.59 7.06 1.24
N VAL A 127 -2.37 7.28 -0.05
CA VAL A 127 -2.89 6.45 -1.12
C VAL A 127 -1.71 6.00 -1.96
N PHE A 128 -1.69 4.72 -2.26
CA PHE A 128 -0.67 4.11 -3.11
C PHE A 128 -1.34 3.46 -4.31
N GLN A 129 -0.59 3.31 -5.37
CA GLN A 129 -1.02 2.52 -6.52
C GLN A 129 -0.03 1.41 -6.73
N VAL A 130 -0.46 0.39 -7.48
CA VAL A 130 0.46 -0.67 -7.87
C VAL A 130 1.57 -0.05 -8.69
N ARG A 131 2.80 -0.34 -8.32
CA ARG A 131 3.93 0.15 -9.07
C ARG A 131 4.02 -0.62 -10.37
N PRO A 132 4.10 0.06 -11.52
CA PRO A 132 4.21 -0.66 -12.78
C PRO A 132 5.46 -1.51 -12.79
N ALA A 133 5.35 -2.70 -13.35
CA ALA A 133 6.50 -3.58 -13.46
C ALA A 133 7.59 -2.87 -14.21
N SER A 134 8.79 -2.95 -13.69
CA SER A 134 9.90 -2.31 -14.31
C SER A 134 10.23 -3.01 -15.62
N GLU A 135 10.36 -2.23 -16.66
CA GLU A 135 10.65 -2.78 -17.96
C GLU A 135 12.12 -2.96 -18.10
N LYS A 136 12.66 -3.97 -17.66
CA LYS A 136 14.09 -4.07 -17.74
C LYS A 136 14.59 -5.04 -18.69
#